data_0f948e71249f1a769f36723cbf49e95e
#
_entry.id   0f948e71249f1a769f36723cbf49e95e
#
_cell.length_a   1.000
_cell.length_b   1.000
_cell.length_c   1.000
_cell.angle_alpha   90.00
_cell.angle_beta   90.00
_cell.angle_gamma   90.00
#
_symmetry.space_group_name_H-M   'P 1'
#
loop_
_entity.id
_entity.type
_entity.pdbx_description
1 polymer ?
#
loop_
_entity_poly.entity_id
_entity_poly.type
_entity_poly.pdbx_seq_one_letter_code
_entity_poly.pdbx_strand_id
1 'polypeptide(L)'
;MRTMVAVQLMPELHESSFNAWKALPKHQEHASGSKRVIDGYHRQADLVEVAAEAVLQRALRENVSLLLEGVHVRPSLINKISHNTNAIVIQIILGVTNKKQLQRQFQGRSKSSQNRRADRYLESFDAIWELQTSLLAEAKTANLSIIINDNLIDALAMIMRSISNSLRDHNLKTGQS
;
A
#
# COMPACT_ATOMS: atom_id res chain seq x y z
N MET A 1 -7.91 -3.20 10.07
CA MET A 1 -8.98 -3.97 9.37
C MET A 1 -8.74 -5.48 9.38
N ARG A 2 -7.60 -6.00 8.89
CA ARG A 2 -7.34 -7.46 8.80
C ARG A 2 -7.56 -8.22 10.11
N THR A 3 -7.13 -7.67 11.22
CA THR A 3 -7.22 -8.31 12.55
C THR A 3 -8.63 -8.35 13.16
N MET A 4 -9.61 -7.73 12.51
CA MET A 4 -11.00 -7.75 12.98
C MET A 4 -11.78 -8.97 12.49
N VAL A 5 -11.20 -9.74 11.57
CA VAL A 5 -11.81 -10.95 11.03
C VAL A 5 -11.19 -12.17 11.70
N ALA A 6 -12.02 -13.12 12.12
CA ALA A 6 -11.52 -14.35 12.74
C ALA A 6 -10.67 -15.17 11.75
N VAL A 7 -9.55 -15.71 12.23
CA VAL A 7 -8.57 -16.47 11.41
C VAL A 7 -9.24 -17.62 10.66
N GLN A 8 -10.24 -18.27 11.28
CA GLN A 8 -10.94 -19.41 10.70
C GLN A 8 -11.83 -19.01 9.51
N LEU A 9 -12.27 -17.74 9.46
CA LEU A 9 -13.15 -17.26 8.39
C LEU A 9 -12.36 -16.83 7.15
N MET A 10 -11.26 -16.12 7.34
CA MET A 10 -10.43 -15.60 6.25
C MET A 10 -8.95 -15.71 6.60
N PRO A 11 -8.36 -16.90 6.53
CA PRO A 11 -6.96 -17.12 6.90
C PRO A 11 -5.99 -16.26 6.06
N GLU A 12 -6.35 -15.92 4.81
CA GLU A 12 -5.55 -15.09 3.92
C GLU A 12 -5.27 -13.70 4.52
N LEU A 13 -6.21 -13.15 5.30
CA LEU A 13 -6.05 -11.83 5.93
C LEU A 13 -5.02 -11.82 7.07
N HIS A 14 -4.65 -12.98 7.61
CA HIS A 14 -3.76 -13.10 8.75
C HIS A 14 -2.30 -13.36 8.36
N GLU A 15 -2.06 -13.75 7.13
CA GLU A 15 -0.72 -13.86 6.58
C GLU A 15 -0.11 -12.48 6.28
N SER A 16 1.22 -12.40 6.27
CA SER A 16 1.91 -11.21 5.74
C SER A 16 1.64 -11.08 4.24
N SER A 17 1.56 -9.85 3.73
CA SER A 17 1.26 -9.58 2.32
C SER A 17 2.20 -10.32 1.34
N PHE A 18 3.47 -10.48 1.70
CA PHE A 18 4.47 -11.22 0.92
C PHE A 18 4.41 -12.74 1.12
N ASN A 19 3.56 -13.23 2.03
CA ASN A 19 3.33 -14.66 2.32
C ASN A 19 1.85 -15.05 2.18
N ALA A 20 1.00 -14.17 1.71
CA ALA A 20 -0.45 -14.39 1.61
C ALA A 20 -0.81 -15.64 0.78
N TRP A 21 0.04 -16.01 -0.17
CA TRP A 21 -0.10 -17.23 -0.97
C TRP A 21 -0.10 -18.52 -0.12
N LYS A 22 0.48 -18.53 1.08
CA LYS A 22 0.52 -19.71 1.97
C LYS A 22 -0.86 -20.11 2.49
N ALA A 23 -1.79 -19.17 2.52
CA ALA A 23 -3.17 -19.42 2.94
C ALA A 23 -4.08 -19.84 1.77
N LEU A 24 -3.57 -19.88 0.54
CA LEU A 24 -4.34 -20.30 -0.63
C LEU A 24 -4.55 -21.82 -0.63
N PRO A 25 -5.71 -22.28 -1.11
CA PRO A 25 -5.97 -23.71 -1.29
C PRO A 25 -4.94 -24.35 -2.23
N LYS A 26 -4.45 -25.54 -1.91
CA LYS A 26 -3.40 -26.24 -2.67
C LYS A 26 -3.71 -26.44 -4.16
N HIS A 27 -4.97 -26.58 -4.52
CA HIS A 27 -5.39 -26.74 -5.92
C HIS A 27 -5.27 -25.43 -6.74
N GLN A 28 -4.95 -24.31 -6.09
CA GLN A 28 -4.72 -23.01 -6.73
C GLN A 28 -3.23 -22.62 -6.75
N GLU A 29 -2.34 -23.50 -6.29
CA GLU A 29 -0.87 -23.33 -6.32
C GLU A 29 -0.29 -23.62 -7.72
N HIS A 30 -0.87 -23.08 -8.79
CA HIS A 30 -0.36 -23.30 -10.14
C HIS A 30 0.79 -22.36 -10.53
N ALA A 31 1.04 -21.32 -9.75
CA ALA A 31 2.13 -20.40 -10.01
C ALA A 31 3.36 -20.74 -9.14
N SER A 32 4.56 -20.63 -9.71
CA SER A 32 5.82 -20.77 -9.02
C SER A 32 6.55 -19.43 -8.90
N GLY A 33 7.45 -19.33 -7.91
CA GLY A 33 8.30 -18.14 -7.75
C GLY A 33 7.53 -16.85 -7.48
N SER A 34 7.98 -15.77 -8.10
CA SER A 34 7.46 -14.40 -7.97
C SER A 34 5.97 -14.28 -8.22
N LYS A 35 5.48 -14.97 -9.24
CA LYS A 35 4.06 -14.92 -9.60
C LYS A 35 3.16 -15.35 -8.45
N ARG A 36 3.54 -16.39 -7.70
CA ARG A 36 2.79 -16.86 -6.54
C ARG A 36 2.68 -15.81 -5.44
N VAL A 37 3.76 -15.07 -5.19
CA VAL A 37 3.78 -13.98 -4.21
C VAL A 37 2.80 -12.87 -4.61
N ILE A 38 2.84 -12.47 -5.86
CA ILE A 38 2.00 -11.39 -6.40
C ILE A 38 0.52 -11.82 -6.43
N ASP A 39 0.21 -13.02 -6.89
CA ASP A 39 -1.16 -13.54 -6.93
C ASP A 39 -1.76 -13.66 -5.52
N GLY A 40 -0.96 -14.15 -4.55
CA GLY A 40 -1.39 -14.21 -3.14
C GLY A 40 -1.65 -12.84 -2.55
N TYR A 41 -0.78 -11.88 -2.85
CA TYR A 41 -0.96 -10.49 -2.45
C TYR A 41 -2.25 -9.89 -3.05
N HIS A 42 -2.49 -10.06 -4.35
CA HIS A 42 -3.68 -9.50 -5.00
C HIS A 42 -4.97 -10.03 -4.38
N ARG A 43 -5.06 -11.33 -4.13
CA ARG A 43 -6.21 -11.91 -3.44
C ARG A 43 -6.43 -11.33 -2.04
N GLN A 44 -5.37 -11.19 -1.26
CA GLN A 44 -5.46 -10.56 0.05
C GLN A 44 -5.88 -9.09 -0.08
N ALA A 45 -5.34 -8.37 -1.07
CA ALA A 45 -5.66 -6.98 -1.32
C ALA A 45 -7.12 -6.79 -1.75
N ASP A 46 -7.67 -7.69 -2.57
CA ASP A 46 -9.09 -7.66 -2.97
C ASP A 46 -10.03 -7.75 -1.75
N LEU A 47 -9.70 -8.61 -0.79
CA LEU A 47 -10.49 -8.73 0.45
C LEU A 47 -10.38 -7.47 1.32
N VAL A 48 -9.19 -6.88 1.44
CA VAL A 48 -8.96 -5.66 2.23
C VAL A 48 -9.59 -4.44 1.57
N GLU A 49 -9.59 -4.41 0.24
CA GLU A 49 -10.09 -3.29 -0.56
C GLU A 49 -11.59 -3.03 -0.31
N VAL A 50 -12.38 -4.08 -0.11
CA VAL A 50 -13.81 -3.93 0.23
C VAL A 50 -14.00 -3.09 1.51
N ALA A 51 -13.21 -3.37 2.54
CA ALA A 51 -13.28 -2.61 3.78
C ALA A 51 -12.68 -1.20 3.64
N ALA A 52 -11.59 -1.07 2.87
CA ALA A 52 -10.97 0.23 2.60
C ALA A 52 -11.91 1.16 1.83
N GLU A 53 -12.61 0.64 0.82
CA GLU A 53 -13.62 1.38 0.05
C GLU A 53 -14.76 1.86 0.96
N ALA A 54 -15.28 0.99 1.83
CA ALA A 54 -16.35 1.36 2.76
C ALA A 54 -15.93 2.50 3.71
N VAL A 55 -14.68 2.49 4.20
CA VAL A 55 -14.12 3.54 5.06
C VAL A 55 -13.98 4.85 4.28
N LEU A 56 -13.48 4.80 3.05
CA LEU A 56 -13.36 5.99 2.19
C LEU A 56 -14.72 6.61 1.88
N GLN A 57 -15.71 5.79 1.48
CA GLN A 57 -17.07 6.25 1.19
C GLN A 57 -17.72 6.88 2.43
N ARG A 58 -17.46 6.33 3.60
CA ARG A 58 -17.93 6.92 4.85
C ARG A 58 -17.30 8.30 5.10
N ALA A 59 -15.97 8.41 4.97
CA ALA A 59 -15.25 9.66 5.16
C ALA A 59 -15.77 10.76 4.21
N LEU A 60 -16.05 10.40 2.95
CA LEU A 60 -16.62 11.31 1.96
C LEU A 60 -18.03 11.80 2.37
N ARG A 61 -18.91 10.89 2.80
CA ARG A 61 -20.27 11.26 3.25
C ARG A 61 -20.28 12.13 4.50
N GLU A 62 -19.36 11.85 5.43
CA GLU A 62 -19.26 12.59 6.71
C GLU A 62 -18.41 13.86 6.60
N ASN A 63 -17.82 14.15 5.42
CA ASN A 63 -16.91 15.28 5.18
C ASN A 63 -15.75 15.34 6.19
N VAL A 64 -15.18 14.18 6.53
CA VAL A 64 -14.05 14.08 7.45
C VAL A 64 -12.76 13.79 6.70
N SER A 65 -11.67 14.41 7.15
CA SER A 65 -10.35 14.11 6.63
C SER A 65 -9.92 12.71 7.02
N LEU A 66 -9.37 11.96 6.07
CA LEU A 66 -8.90 10.58 6.26
C LEU A 66 -7.49 10.43 5.72
N LEU A 67 -6.60 9.85 6.52
CA LEU A 67 -5.33 9.29 6.08
C LEU A 67 -5.45 7.77 6.07
N LEU A 68 -5.38 7.18 4.89
CA LEU A 68 -5.39 5.73 4.71
C LEU A 68 -4.02 5.29 4.20
N GLU A 69 -3.34 4.45 4.98
CA GLU A 69 -2.03 3.91 4.62
C GLU A 69 -2.02 2.38 4.64
N GLY A 70 -1.16 1.80 3.84
CA GLY A 70 -0.87 0.37 3.87
C GLY A 70 -0.57 -0.20 2.49
N VAL A 71 0.11 -1.34 2.49
CA VAL A 71 0.50 -2.05 1.27
C VAL A 71 -0.71 -2.47 0.41
N HIS A 72 -1.90 -2.60 1.01
CA HIS A 72 -3.15 -2.95 0.33
C HIS A 72 -3.94 -1.75 -0.21
N VAL A 73 -3.45 -0.52 -0.01
CA VAL A 73 -4.03 0.68 -0.61
C VAL A 73 -3.50 0.78 -2.04
N ARG A 74 -4.14 0.02 -2.94
CA ARG A 74 -3.71 -0.09 -4.34
C ARG A 74 -4.11 1.13 -5.17
N PRO A 75 -3.46 1.33 -6.33
CA PRO A 75 -3.85 2.35 -7.30
C PRO A 75 -5.32 2.26 -7.70
N SER A 76 -5.85 1.05 -7.86
CA SER A 76 -7.24 0.77 -8.25
C SER A 76 -8.30 1.29 -7.30
N LEU A 77 -7.97 1.44 -6.01
CA LEU A 77 -8.94 1.88 -4.99
C LEU A 77 -9.50 3.29 -5.29
N ILE A 78 -8.67 4.19 -5.80
CA ILE A 78 -9.09 5.57 -6.12
C ILE A 78 -10.10 5.59 -7.28
N ASN A 79 -9.95 4.70 -8.26
CA ASN A 79 -10.87 4.62 -9.39
C ASN A 79 -12.31 4.25 -8.98
N LYS A 80 -12.47 3.67 -7.78
CA LYS A 80 -13.79 3.34 -7.20
C LYS A 80 -14.44 4.51 -6.46
N ILE A 81 -13.68 5.57 -6.20
CA ILE A 81 -14.21 6.77 -5.59
C ILE A 81 -14.93 7.56 -6.71
N SER A 82 -16.18 7.94 -6.48
CA SER A 82 -16.94 8.75 -7.42
C SER A 82 -16.18 10.02 -7.78
N HIS A 83 -15.97 10.27 -9.06
CA HIS A 83 -15.31 11.48 -9.56
C HIS A 83 -16.09 12.77 -9.29
N ASN A 84 -17.31 12.66 -8.80
CA ASN A 84 -18.19 13.79 -8.50
C ASN A 84 -18.20 14.12 -7.00
N THR A 85 -17.00 14.26 -6.40
CA THR A 85 -16.85 14.67 -5.00
C THR A 85 -16.06 15.97 -4.91
N ASN A 86 -16.41 16.82 -3.95
CA ASN A 86 -15.62 18.02 -3.62
C ASN A 86 -14.37 17.67 -2.77
N ALA A 87 -14.07 16.40 -2.61
CA ALA A 87 -12.93 15.96 -1.82
C ALA A 87 -11.62 16.08 -2.60
N ILE A 88 -10.59 16.56 -1.94
CA ILE A 88 -9.22 16.52 -2.44
C ILE A 88 -8.64 15.15 -2.13
N VAL A 89 -8.38 14.36 -3.16
CA VAL A 89 -7.80 13.03 -3.03
C VAL A 89 -6.34 13.07 -3.48
N ILE A 90 -5.43 12.71 -2.58
CA ILE A 90 -3.99 12.68 -2.84
C ILE A 90 -3.52 11.26 -2.66
N GLN A 91 -3.01 10.66 -3.72
CA GLN A 91 -2.45 9.31 -3.70
C GLN A 91 -0.95 9.36 -3.94
N ILE A 92 -0.20 8.75 -3.03
CA ILE A 92 1.27 8.70 -3.07
C ILE A 92 1.71 7.26 -2.85
N ILE A 93 2.61 6.79 -3.69
CA ILE A 93 3.26 5.49 -3.53
C ILE A 93 4.69 5.73 -3.06
N LEU A 94 5.07 5.07 -1.96
CA LEU A 94 6.44 5.10 -1.46
C LEU A 94 7.20 3.88 -1.96
N GLY A 95 8.39 4.08 -2.50
CA GLY A 95 9.24 3.01 -2.98
C GLY A 95 10.71 3.23 -2.62
N VAL A 96 11.47 2.14 -2.60
CA VAL A 96 12.93 2.15 -2.41
C VAL A 96 13.58 1.63 -3.68
N THR A 97 14.58 2.34 -4.20
CA THR A 97 15.20 1.99 -5.49
C THR A 97 16.30 0.94 -5.37
N ASN A 98 16.87 0.76 -4.17
CA ASN A 98 18.04 -0.08 -3.95
C ASN A 98 17.77 -1.18 -2.91
N LYS A 99 18.01 -2.44 -3.31
CA LYS A 99 17.87 -3.61 -2.42
C LYS A 99 18.65 -3.45 -1.10
N LYS A 100 19.89 -2.96 -1.16
CA LYS A 100 20.72 -2.76 0.04
C LYS A 100 20.12 -1.71 0.99
N GLN A 101 19.49 -0.67 0.43
CA GLN A 101 18.82 0.36 1.22
C GLN A 101 17.58 -0.22 1.94
N LEU A 102 16.77 -1.00 1.25
CA LEU A 102 15.63 -1.69 1.85
C LEU A 102 16.07 -2.64 2.98
N GLN A 103 17.15 -3.41 2.78
CA GLN A 103 17.73 -4.25 3.83
C GLN A 103 18.17 -3.45 5.05
N ARG A 104 18.84 -2.31 4.85
CA ARG A 104 19.24 -1.42 5.96
C ARG A 104 18.03 -0.87 6.73
N GLN A 105 16.95 -0.52 6.03
CA GLN A 105 15.71 -0.07 6.67
C GLN A 105 15.10 -1.17 7.55
N PHE A 106 15.11 -2.43 7.11
CA PHE A 106 14.65 -3.55 7.94
C PHE A 106 15.54 -3.78 9.16
N GLN A 107 16.86 -3.74 8.97
CA GLN A 107 17.82 -3.85 10.07
C GLN A 107 17.71 -2.71 11.07
N GLY A 108 17.46 -1.48 10.61
CA GLY A 108 17.25 -0.32 11.46
C GLY A 108 16.00 -0.45 12.35
N ARG A 109 14.92 -1.03 11.82
CA ARG A 109 13.70 -1.32 12.59
C ARG A 109 13.90 -2.39 13.67
N SER A 110 14.86 -3.31 13.49
CA SER A 110 15.16 -4.35 14.47
C SER A 110 15.76 -3.81 15.76
N LYS A 111 16.47 -2.70 15.67
CA LYS A 111 17.08 -2.03 16.84
C LYS A 111 16.04 -1.31 17.73
N SER A 112 14.88 -0.98 17.17
CA SER A 112 13.82 -0.22 17.85
C SER A 112 12.60 -1.07 18.26
N SER A 113 12.44 -2.29 17.75
CA SER A 113 11.33 -3.18 18.05
C SER A 113 11.76 -4.65 18.01
N GLN A 114 11.18 -5.46 18.91
CA GLN A 114 11.48 -6.88 19.15
C GLN A 114 12.04 -7.66 17.92
N ASN A 115 13.26 -8.20 18.06
CA ASN A 115 14.09 -8.88 17.04
C ASN A 115 13.33 -9.82 16.08
N ARG A 116 12.32 -10.56 16.53
CA ARG A 116 11.57 -11.55 15.74
C ARG A 116 10.84 -10.99 14.50
N ARG A 117 10.53 -9.69 14.44
CA ARG A 117 9.86 -9.11 13.26
C ARG A 117 10.85 -8.80 12.15
N ALA A 118 12.03 -8.33 12.47
CA ALA A 118 13.06 -8.01 11.49
C ALA A 118 13.58 -9.26 10.79
N ASP A 119 13.81 -10.35 11.53
CA ASP A 119 14.28 -11.62 10.96
C ASP A 119 13.29 -12.15 9.91
N ARG A 120 11.98 -12.10 10.19
CA ARG A 120 10.96 -12.49 9.20
C ARG A 120 10.97 -11.64 7.92
N TYR A 121 11.27 -10.35 8.01
CA TYR A 121 11.40 -9.50 6.83
C TYR A 121 12.65 -9.83 6.03
N LEU A 122 13.76 -10.13 6.70
CA LEU A 122 15.01 -10.52 6.04
C LEU A 122 14.91 -11.91 5.39
N GLU A 123 14.27 -12.86 6.05
CA GLU A 123 13.98 -14.21 5.50
C GLU A 123 13.08 -14.15 4.25
N SER A 124 12.17 -13.18 4.18
CA SER A 124 11.25 -12.99 3.06
C SER A 124 11.65 -11.85 2.13
N PHE A 125 12.91 -11.42 2.17
CA PHE A 125 13.37 -10.20 1.51
C PHE A 125 13.11 -10.19 0.01
N ASP A 126 13.39 -11.29 -0.68
CA ASP A 126 13.19 -11.36 -2.14
C ASP A 126 11.70 -11.27 -2.49
N ALA A 127 10.82 -11.92 -1.74
CA ALA A 127 9.37 -11.81 -1.94
C ALA A 127 8.86 -10.38 -1.71
N ILE A 128 9.40 -9.68 -0.70
CA ILE A 128 9.05 -8.28 -0.44
C ILE A 128 9.55 -7.37 -1.57
N TRP A 129 10.77 -7.62 -2.06
CA TRP A 129 11.33 -6.86 -3.16
C TRP A 129 10.54 -7.04 -4.46
N GLU A 130 10.14 -8.26 -4.78
CA GLU A 130 9.30 -8.57 -5.93
C GLU A 130 7.92 -7.90 -5.83
N LEU A 131 7.29 -7.99 -4.66
CA LEU A 131 6.02 -7.33 -4.41
C LEU A 131 6.13 -5.81 -4.59
N GLN A 132 7.15 -5.17 -3.99
CA GLN A 132 7.39 -3.75 -4.18
C GLN A 132 7.58 -3.39 -5.67
N THR A 133 8.38 -4.19 -6.38
CA THR A 133 8.64 -3.96 -7.81
C THR A 133 7.36 -4.02 -8.62
N SER A 134 6.49 -4.98 -8.34
CA SER A 134 5.17 -5.09 -8.98
C SER A 134 4.28 -3.88 -8.68
N LEU A 135 4.21 -3.47 -7.42
CA LEU A 135 3.40 -2.32 -7.01
C LEU A 135 3.88 -1.00 -7.60
N LEU A 136 5.19 -0.81 -7.73
CA LEU A 136 5.75 0.36 -8.40
C LEU A 136 5.47 0.36 -9.90
N ALA A 137 5.47 -0.82 -10.55
CA ALA A 137 5.07 -0.94 -11.95
C ALA A 137 3.59 -0.62 -12.15
N GLU A 138 2.71 -1.11 -11.27
CA GLU A 138 1.28 -0.77 -11.28
C GLU A 138 1.05 0.73 -11.08
N ALA A 139 1.75 1.35 -10.11
CA ALA A 139 1.68 2.78 -9.85
C ALA A 139 2.11 3.60 -11.07
N LYS A 140 3.18 3.19 -11.74
CA LYS A 140 3.66 3.82 -12.98
C LYS A 140 2.63 3.70 -14.10
N THR A 141 2.03 2.54 -14.28
CA THR A 141 0.97 2.31 -15.28
C THR A 141 -0.27 3.16 -14.99
N ALA A 142 -0.61 3.34 -13.71
CA ALA A 142 -1.71 4.18 -13.27
C ALA A 142 -1.37 5.69 -13.23
N ASN A 143 -0.16 6.07 -13.66
CA ASN A 143 0.35 7.45 -13.66
C ASN A 143 0.30 8.13 -12.29
N LEU A 144 0.57 7.36 -11.22
CA LEU A 144 0.58 7.87 -9.85
C LEU A 144 1.94 8.46 -9.44
N SER A 145 1.89 9.36 -8.48
CA SER A 145 3.10 9.94 -7.87
C SER A 145 3.85 8.88 -7.07
N ILE A 146 5.07 8.57 -7.50
CA ILE A 146 5.99 7.69 -6.79
C ILE A 146 7.05 8.55 -6.11
N ILE A 147 7.13 8.42 -4.78
CA ILE A 147 8.16 9.09 -3.97
C ILE A 147 9.18 8.06 -3.50
N ILE A 148 10.44 8.33 -3.79
CA ILE A 148 11.54 7.47 -3.40
C ILE A 148 11.87 7.73 -1.92
N ASN A 149 11.78 6.67 -1.11
CA ASN A 149 12.03 6.69 0.33
C ASN A 149 13.42 6.11 0.68
N ASP A 150 14.44 6.55 -0.03
CA ASP A 150 15.82 6.19 0.27
C ASP A 150 16.39 7.06 1.41
N ASN A 151 15.88 8.29 1.53
CA ASN A 151 16.14 9.22 2.64
C ASN A 151 14.81 9.72 3.21
N LEU A 152 14.63 9.62 4.52
CA LEU A 152 13.40 10.00 5.20
C LEU A 152 13.07 11.49 5.08
N ILE A 153 14.08 12.36 5.23
CA ILE A 153 13.89 13.82 5.20
C ILE A 153 13.44 14.26 3.81
N ASP A 154 14.11 13.75 2.77
CA ASP A 154 13.79 14.06 1.39
C ASP A 154 12.40 13.53 1.01
N ALA A 155 12.07 12.31 1.43
CA ALA A 155 10.75 11.72 1.19
C ALA A 155 9.63 12.55 1.86
N LEU A 156 9.82 12.97 3.12
CA LEU A 156 8.87 13.84 3.82
C LEU A 156 8.70 15.19 3.11
N ALA A 157 9.79 15.82 2.67
CA ALA A 157 9.73 17.07 1.93
C ALA A 157 8.94 16.91 0.62
N MET A 158 9.13 15.80 -0.11
CA MET A 158 8.39 15.50 -1.34
C MET A 158 6.90 15.23 -1.06
N ILE A 159 6.56 14.51 0.01
CA ILE A 159 5.17 14.30 0.44
C ILE A 159 4.49 15.63 0.72
N MET A 160 5.11 16.47 1.55
CA MET A 160 4.57 17.79 1.90
C MET A 160 4.39 18.69 0.67
N ARG A 161 5.33 18.65 -0.26
CA ARG A 161 5.22 19.38 -1.53
C ARG A 161 4.03 18.87 -2.37
N SER A 162 3.86 17.55 -2.49
CA SER A 162 2.75 16.94 -3.21
C SER A 162 1.40 17.38 -2.62
N ILE A 163 1.25 17.33 -1.29
CA ILE A 163 0.06 17.77 -0.58
C ILE A 163 -0.21 19.26 -0.85
N SER A 164 0.80 20.12 -0.66
CA SER A 164 0.66 21.57 -0.84
C SER A 164 0.27 21.95 -2.28
N ASN A 165 0.82 21.25 -3.26
CA ASN A 165 0.48 21.47 -4.67
C ASN A 165 -0.98 21.08 -4.94
N SER A 166 -1.42 19.90 -4.48
CA SER A 166 -2.81 19.45 -4.67
C SER A 166 -3.83 20.39 -4.02
N LEU A 167 -3.54 20.92 -2.83
CA LEU A 167 -4.37 21.90 -2.15
C LEU A 167 -4.45 23.21 -2.92
N ARG A 168 -3.33 23.71 -3.42
CA ARG A 168 -3.27 24.94 -4.22
C ARG A 168 -4.06 24.80 -5.53
N ASP A 169 -3.87 23.70 -6.24
CA ASP A 169 -4.55 23.43 -7.50
C ASP A 169 -6.07 23.33 -7.33
N HIS A 170 -6.51 22.78 -6.20
CA HIS A 170 -7.94 22.74 -5.86
C HIS A 170 -8.49 24.15 -5.61
N ASN A 171 -7.80 24.95 -4.80
CA ASN A 171 -8.23 26.33 -4.51
C ASN A 171 -8.30 27.22 -5.75
N LEU A 172 -7.39 27.04 -6.70
CA LEU A 172 -7.41 27.77 -7.97
C LEU A 172 -8.62 27.39 -8.83
N LYS A 173 -9.05 26.13 -8.81
CA LYS A 173 -10.22 25.67 -9.54
C LYS A 173 -11.53 26.14 -8.92
N THR A 174 -11.61 26.19 -7.60
CA THR A 174 -12.82 26.61 -6.85
C THR A 174 -12.95 28.12 -6.72
N GLY A 175 -11.85 28.87 -6.77
CA GLY A 175 -11.84 30.34 -6.69
C GLY A 175 -12.14 31.06 -8.02
N GLN A 176 -12.34 30.32 -9.12
CA GLN A 176 -12.72 30.85 -10.43
C GLN A 176 -14.23 30.68 -10.74
N SER A 177 -15.02 30.28 -9.75
CA SER A 177 -16.50 30.17 -9.82
C SER A 177 -17.15 31.28 -8.97
#